data_be2632bc0abdfb5628b3ae9b9e2e6f99
#
_entry.id   be2632bc0abdfb5628b3ae9b9e2e6f99
#
_cell.length_a   1.000
_cell.length_b   1.000
_cell.length_c   1.000
_cell.angle_alpha   90.00
_cell.angle_beta   90.00
_cell.angle_gamma   90.00
#
_symmetry.space_group_name_H-M   'P 1'
#
loop_
_entity.id
_entity.type
_entity.pdbx_description
1 polymer ?
#
loop_
_entity_poly.entity_id
_entity_poly.type
_entity_poly.pdbx_seq_one_letter_code
_entity_poly.pdbx_strand_id
1 'polypeptide(L)'
;MVHANVTDSRADLPPRVGFVVSKGVGNAVVRNRTKRRLRAAVATRLDGIPRGVDVVVRAQPAAAQATFAELSEALEPLLHKVIRRLEVRA
;
A
#
# COMPACT_ATOMS: atom_id res chain seq x y z
N MET A 1 -5.66 5.93 -8.51
CA MET A 1 -4.61 4.98 -8.95
C MET A 1 -4.37 3.90 -7.91
N VAL A 2 -4.26 4.23 -6.67
CA VAL A 2 -4.17 3.27 -5.57
C VAL A 2 -5.06 3.69 -4.42
N HIS A 3 -5.51 2.71 -3.63
CA HIS A 3 -6.27 2.92 -2.40
C HIS A 3 -5.65 2.10 -1.29
N ALA A 4 -5.81 2.54 -0.05
CA ALA A 4 -5.31 1.82 1.12
C ALA A 4 -6.41 1.67 2.17
N ASN A 5 -6.54 0.47 2.70
CA ASN A 5 -7.40 0.17 3.83
C ASN A 5 -6.55 -0.41 4.96
N VAL A 6 -7.00 -0.23 6.19
CA VAL A 6 -6.24 -0.67 7.35
C VAL A 6 -7.13 -1.45 8.31
N THR A 7 -6.53 -2.46 8.96
CA THR A 7 -7.11 -3.13 10.12
C THR A 7 -6.05 -3.17 11.22
N ASP A 8 -6.49 -3.16 12.47
CA ASP A 8 -5.59 -3.08 13.62
C ASP A 8 -5.77 -4.24 14.61
N SER A 9 -6.13 -5.42 14.09
CA SER A 9 -6.52 -6.56 14.92
C SER A 9 -5.37 -7.45 15.39
N ARG A 10 -4.12 -7.13 15.04
CA ARG A 10 -2.99 -8.05 15.23
C ARG A 10 -2.08 -7.73 16.43
N ALA A 11 -2.53 -7.03 17.39
CA ALA A 11 -1.81 -6.53 18.58
C ALA A 11 -0.34 -7.00 18.72
N ASP A 12 0.61 -6.07 18.78
CA ASP A 12 2.05 -6.31 18.99
C ASP A 12 2.81 -7.08 17.91
N LEU A 13 2.14 -7.51 16.83
CA LEU A 13 2.83 -8.12 15.71
C LEU A 13 3.37 -7.05 14.78
N PRO A 14 4.44 -7.34 14.00
CA PRO A 14 4.94 -6.38 13.01
C PRO A 14 3.84 -6.00 12.01
N PRO A 15 3.88 -4.79 11.46
CA PRO A 15 2.90 -4.39 10.46
C PRO A 15 3.03 -5.26 9.21
N ARG A 16 1.89 -5.52 8.55
CA ARG A 16 1.89 -6.21 7.27
C ARG A 16 1.24 -5.32 6.22
N VAL A 17 1.77 -5.42 5.00
CA VAL A 17 1.18 -4.73 3.86
C VAL A 17 0.89 -5.75 2.77
N GLY A 18 -0.37 -5.87 2.42
CA GLY A 18 -0.82 -6.71 1.32
C GLY A 18 -1.13 -5.85 0.10
N PHE A 19 -0.99 -6.45 -1.08
CA PHE A 19 -1.24 -5.75 -2.33
C PHE A 19 -2.26 -6.52 -3.15
N VAL A 20 -3.31 -5.82 -3.59
CA VAL A 20 -4.32 -6.36 -4.49
C VAL A 20 -4.23 -5.61 -5.80
N VAL A 21 -3.88 -6.30 -6.87
CA VAL A 21 -3.76 -5.72 -8.20
C VAL A 21 -4.87 -6.31 -9.07
N SER A 22 -5.81 -5.47 -9.49
CA SER A 22 -6.98 -5.92 -10.26
C SER A 22 -6.58 -6.44 -11.63
N LYS A 23 -7.44 -7.28 -12.21
CA LYS A 23 -7.22 -7.79 -13.57
C LYS A 23 -7.20 -6.66 -14.60
N GLY A 24 -7.87 -5.56 -14.34
CA GLY A 24 -7.88 -4.39 -15.22
C GLY A 24 -6.53 -3.70 -15.35
N VAL A 25 -5.59 -3.97 -14.44
CA VAL A 25 -4.23 -3.44 -14.53
C VAL A 25 -3.48 -4.04 -15.70
N GLY A 26 -3.72 -5.31 -16.03
CA GLY A 26 -3.08 -5.95 -17.17
C GLY A 26 -2.92 -7.44 -16.97
N ASN A 27 -2.08 -8.05 -17.80
CA ASN A 27 -1.77 -9.48 -17.70
C ASN A 27 -0.88 -9.78 -16.47
N ALA A 28 -0.55 -11.04 -16.27
CA ALA A 28 0.23 -11.47 -15.10
C ALA A 28 1.59 -10.77 -15.00
N VAL A 29 2.25 -10.54 -16.12
CA VAL A 29 3.57 -9.86 -16.14
C VAL A 29 3.42 -8.41 -15.66
N VAL A 30 2.43 -7.70 -16.17
CA VAL A 30 2.17 -6.31 -15.80
C VAL A 30 1.74 -6.22 -14.33
N ARG A 31 0.87 -7.12 -13.88
CA ARG A 31 0.42 -7.13 -12.48
C ARG A 31 1.57 -7.41 -11.52
N ASN A 32 2.44 -8.34 -11.84
CA ASN A 32 3.61 -8.65 -11.01
C ASN A 32 4.59 -7.48 -10.95
N ARG A 33 4.79 -6.79 -12.07
CA ARG A 33 5.64 -5.60 -12.11
C ARG A 33 5.08 -4.49 -11.23
N THR A 34 3.78 -4.22 -11.34
CA THR A 34 3.10 -3.21 -10.53
C THR A 34 3.21 -3.56 -9.03
N LYS A 35 2.97 -4.82 -8.68
CA LYS A 35 3.09 -5.29 -7.30
C LYS A 35 4.50 -5.11 -6.76
N ARG A 36 5.52 -5.42 -7.55
CA ARG A 36 6.92 -5.22 -7.13
C ARG A 36 7.25 -3.76 -6.88
N ARG A 37 6.77 -2.87 -7.76
CA ARG A 37 6.98 -1.42 -7.60
C ARG A 37 6.29 -0.89 -6.34
N LEU A 38 5.06 -1.32 -6.09
CA LEU A 38 4.33 -0.93 -4.88
C LEU A 38 5.03 -1.44 -3.62
N ARG A 39 5.48 -2.69 -3.64
CA ARG A 39 6.19 -3.29 -2.51
C ARG A 39 7.48 -2.52 -2.20
N ALA A 40 8.25 -2.16 -3.22
CA ALA A 40 9.47 -1.38 -3.04
C ALA A 40 9.17 0.03 -2.51
N ALA A 41 8.09 0.66 -2.99
CA ALA A 41 7.70 1.99 -2.52
C ALA A 41 7.27 1.97 -1.04
N VAL A 42 6.54 0.94 -0.62
CA VAL A 42 6.09 0.80 0.77
C VAL A 42 7.24 0.44 1.70
N ALA A 43 8.23 -0.33 1.21
CA ALA A 43 9.33 -0.79 2.04
C ALA A 43 10.09 0.37 2.71
N THR A 44 10.18 1.52 2.06
CA THR A 44 10.85 2.69 2.61
C THR A 44 10.03 3.39 3.69
N ARG A 45 8.77 3.00 3.87
CA ARG A 45 7.82 3.64 4.78
C ARG A 45 7.30 2.72 5.87
N LEU A 46 7.79 1.47 5.93
CA LEU A 46 7.30 0.47 6.89
C LEU A 46 7.50 0.91 8.34
N ASP A 47 8.60 1.61 8.62
CA ASP A 47 8.92 2.06 9.97
C ASP A 47 7.88 3.03 10.53
N GLY A 48 7.16 3.72 9.65
CA GLY A 48 6.10 4.64 10.06
C GLY A 48 4.77 3.96 10.35
N ILE A 49 4.63 2.67 10.06
CA ILE A 49 3.39 1.93 10.26
C ILE A 49 3.41 1.30 11.64
N PRO A 50 2.39 1.57 12.49
CA PRO A 50 2.35 1.01 13.85
C PRO A 50 2.28 -0.51 13.86
N ARG A 51 2.79 -1.11 14.93
CA ARG A 51 2.68 -2.56 15.13
C ARG A 51 1.21 -2.95 15.27
N GLY A 52 0.90 -4.16 14.85
CA GLY A 52 -0.46 -4.69 14.91
C GLY A 52 -1.37 -4.23 13.78
N VAL A 53 -0.84 -3.46 12.84
CA VAL A 53 -1.63 -2.89 11.74
C VAL A 53 -1.40 -3.67 10.46
N ASP A 54 -2.50 -4.01 9.79
CA ASP A 54 -2.46 -4.57 8.44
C ASP A 54 -2.97 -3.52 7.46
N VAL A 55 -2.17 -3.26 6.43
CA VAL A 55 -2.55 -2.32 5.37
C VAL A 55 -2.73 -3.10 4.07
N VAL A 56 -3.84 -2.88 3.39
CA VAL A 56 -4.08 -3.47 2.07
C VAL A 56 -4.08 -2.33 1.06
N VAL A 57 -3.16 -2.41 0.11
CA VAL A 57 -3.05 -1.45 -0.98
C VAL A 57 -3.67 -2.05 -2.24
N ARG A 58 -4.64 -1.36 -2.80
CA ARG A 58 -5.31 -1.77 -4.04
C ARG A 58 -4.84 -0.91 -5.19
N ALA A 59 -4.36 -1.56 -6.25
CA ALA A 59 -3.94 -0.87 -7.47
C ALA A 59 -5.05 -0.93 -8.52
N GLN A 60 -5.40 0.22 -9.04
CA GLN A 60 -6.38 0.38 -10.11
C GLN A 60 -5.68 0.39 -11.48
N PRO A 61 -6.43 0.26 -12.61
CA PRO A 61 -5.82 0.14 -13.94
C PRO A 61 -4.75 1.17 -14.28
N ALA A 62 -4.93 2.42 -13.87
CA ALA A 62 -3.95 3.47 -14.16
C ALA A 62 -2.56 3.18 -13.58
N ALA A 63 -2.47 2.33 -12.56
CA ALA A 63 -1.19 1.98 -11.94
C ALA A 63 -0.27 1.19 -12.88
N ALA A 64 -0.83 0.55 -13.91
CA ALA A 64 -0.04 -0.24 -14.87
C ALA A 64 1.02 0.59 -15.59
N GLN A 65 0.71 1.86 -15.85
CA GLN A 65 1.59 2.76 -16.60
C GLN A 65 2.37 3.72 -15.70
N ALA A 66 2.14 3.64 -14.39
CA ALA A 66 2.79 4.52 -13.45
C ALA A 66 4.25 4.09 -13.21
N THR A 67 5.13 5.07 -13.14
CA THR A 67 6.52 4.84 -12.77
C THR A 67 6.61 4.55 -11.27
N PHE A 68 7.75 4.03 -10.83
CA PHE A 68 8.01 3.86 -9.40
C PHE A 68 7.83 5.17 -8.63
N ALA A 69 8.34 6.29 -9.18
CA ALA A 69 8.22 7.59 -8.53
C ALA A 69 6.76 8.02 -8.38
N GLU A 70 5.96 7.82 -9.43
CA GLU A 70 4.54 8.17 -9.40
C GLU A 70 3.78 7.34 -8.37
N LEU A 71 4.05 6.04 -8.30
CA LEU A 71 3.43 5.16 -7.32
C LEU A 71 3.85 5.54 -5.89
N SER A 72 5.12 5.85 -5.70
CA SER A 72 5.65 6.29 -4.42
C SER A 72 4.98 7.58 -3.94
N GLU A 73 4.84 8.56 -4.83
CA GLU A 73 4.17 9.82 -4.52
C GLU A 73 2.70 9.62 -4.20
N ALA A 74 2.02 8.71 -4.89
CA ALA A 74 0.61 8.42 -4.64
C ALA A 74 0.41 7.71 -3.29
N LEU A 75 1.34 6.85 -2.89
CA LEU A 75 1.25 6.10 -1.64
C LEU A 75 1.48 6.98 -0.41
N GLU A 76 2.35 7.95 -0.50
CA GLU A 76 2.74 8.76 0.66
C GLU A 76 1.56 9.40 1.39
N PRO A 77 0.67 10.16 0.72
CA PRO A 77 -0.48 10.75 1.42
C PRO A 77 -1.47 9.71 1.91
N LEU A 78 -1.61 8.57 1.22
CA LEU A 78 -2.51 7.51 1.64
C LEU A 78 -2.04 6.86 2.94
N LEU A 79 -0.76 6.55 3.04
CA LEU A 79 -0.17 5.97 4.25
C LEU A 79 -0.23 6.96 5.40
N HIS A 80 0.04 8.23 5.15
CA HIS A 80 -0.08 9.29 6.13
C HIS A 80 -1.50 9.37 6.71
N LYS A 81 -2.48 9.34 5.83
CA LYS A 81 -3.90 9.40 6.21
C LYS A 81 -4.31 8.19 7.05
N VAL A 82 -3.85 7.01 6.67
CA VAL A 82 -4.13 5.76 7.39
C VAL A 82 -3.52 5.83 8.80
N ILE A 83 -2.27 6.23 8.91
CA ILE A 83 -1.57 6.35 10.19
C ILE A 83 -2.27 7.37 11.09
N ARG A 84 -2.66 8.52 10.56
CA ARG A 84 -3.37 9.55 11.33
C ARG A 84 -4.70 9.06 11.86
N ARG A 85 -5.44 8.27 11.08
CA ARG A 85 -6.70 7.67 11.55
C ARG A 85 -6.49 6.78 12.75
N LEU A 86 -5.42 6.00 12.74
CA LEU A 86 -5.08 5.11 13.85
C LEU A 86 -4.73 5.90 15.11
N GLU A 87 -3.96 6.96 14.97
CA GLU A 87 -3.60 7.84 16.10
C GLU A 87 -4.82 8.48 16.73
N VAL A 88 -5.77 8.92 15.91
CA VAL A 88 -7.01 9.55 16.40
C VAL A 88 -7.89 8.53 17.13
N ARG A 89 -7.87 7.26 16.70
CA ARG A 89 -8.66 6.20 17.31
C ARG A 89 -8.06 5.66 18.61
N ALA A 90 -6.79 5.87 18.78
CA ALA A 90 -6.09 5.46 19.99
C ALA A 90 -6.34 6.46 21.09
#